data_aa762ce920e1356566aa3fb358600e65
#
_entry.id   aa762ce920e1356566aa3fb358600e65
#
_cell.length_a   1.000
_cell.length_b   1.000
_cell.length_c   1.000
_cell.angle_alpha   90.00
_cell.angle_beta   90.00
_cell.angle_gamma   90.00
#
_symmetry.space_group_name_H-M   'P 1'
#
loop_
_entity.id
_entity.type
_entity.pdbx_description
1 polymer ?
#
loop_
_entity_poly.entity_id
_entity_poly.type
_entity_poly.pdbx_seq_one_letter_code
_entity_poly.pdbx_strand_id
1 'polypeptide(L)'
;MDARRVSFSSNGETTDGFLAVPESGQGPGVVVIQEWWGLVPHIEDVCRRFAKEGFVALSPDLYHGRATKSPDEAGKLMMALDIDRAETDLRGAVTYLENLPAVTSKGVGVVGFCMGGQLALCAATQNPEVLAAVDFYGIHSRVKLDFKSMRAAVLGFFGENDKSVPPAAVRALEQQIREAGKDVETHIYPGAQHAFFNDTRPEVYDATAARDAWTRLLEFFRKRLA
;
A
#
# COMPACT_ATOMS: atom_id res chain seq x y z
N MET A 1 -4.92 18.69 11.01
CA MET A 1 -4.36 17.34 10.77
C MET A 1 -3.55 16.91 12.00
N ASP A 2 -3.84 15.75 12.57
CA ASP A 2 -3.06 15.11 13.64
C ASP A 2 -2.21 13.98 13.02
N ALA A 3 -0.90 14.00 13.22
CA ALA A 3 0.00 13.01 12.64
C ALA A 3 1.06 12.60 13.68
N ARG A 4 1.08 11.30 14.03
CA ARG A 4 1.87 10.78 15.15
C ARG A 4 2.26 9.32 14.98
N ARG A 5 3.28 8.89 15.72
CA ARG A 5 3.56 7.47 15.93
C ARG A 5 2.48 6.87 16.84
N VAL A 6 2.12 5.64 16.54
CA VAL A 6 1.15 4.83 17.30
C VAL A 6 1.69 3.43 17.45
N SER A 7 1.19 2.72 18.46
CA SER A 7 1.43 1.28 18.61
C SER A 7 0.06 0.58 18.66
N PHE A 8 -0.04 -0.58 18.04
CA PHE A 8 -1.27 -1.35 18.00
C PHE A 8 -0.99 -2.85 18.13
N SER A 9 -2.01 -3.59 18.55
CA SER A 9 -1.89 -5.04 18.73
C SER A 9 -1.85 -5.75 17.37
N SER A 10 -0.91 -6.66 17.25
CA SER A 10 -0.73 -7.55 16.10
C SER A 10 -0.46 -8.96 16.62
N ASN A 11 -1.48 -9.84 16.58
CA ASN A 11 -1.37 -11.26 16.96
C ASN A 11 -0.73 -11.51 18.35
N GLY A 12 -1.11 -10.70 19.35
CA GLY A 12 -0.58 -10.82 20.72
C GLY A 12 0.76 -10.11 20.95
N GLU A 13 1.35 -9.54 19.90
CA GLU A 13 2.51 -8.65 19.97
C GLU A 13 2.08 -7.20 19.72
N THR A 14 3.01 -6.27 19.80
CA THR A 14 2.79 -4.85 19.48
C THR A 14 3.58 -4.50 18.24
N THR A 15 2.90 -3.85 17.29
CA THR A 15 3.52 -3.29 16.08
C THR A 15 3.40 -1.77 16.12
N ASP A 16 4.48 -1.08 15.78
CA ASP A 16 4.49 0.38 15.66
C ASP A 16 4.06 0.81 14.27
N GLY A 17 3.57 2.05 14.16
CA GLY A 17 3.19 2.63 12.88
C GLY A 17 3.09 4.15 12.94
N PHE A 18 2.76 4.73 11.79
CA PHE A 18 2.53 6.16 11.66
C PHE A 18 1.07 6.41 11.25
N LEU A 19 0.34 7.12 12.09
CA LEU A 19 -1.06 7.49 11.89
C LEU A 19 -1.16 8.97 11.51
N ALA A 20 -1.96 9.27 10.48
CA ALA A 20 -2.35 10.63 10.12
C ALA A 20 -3.88 10.72 10.03
N VAL A 21 -4.46 11.66 10.81
CA VAL A 21 -5.91 11.91 10.86
C VAL A 21 -6.17 13.28 10.24
N PRO A 22 -7.18 13.42 9.37
CA PRO A 22 -7.51 14.68 8.71
C PRO A 22 -7.93 15.76 9.72
N GLU A 23 -7.97 17.02 9.28
CA GLU A 23 -8.37 18.16 10.12
C GLU A 23 -9.84 18.05 10.58
N SER A 24 -10.69 17.42 9.79
CA SER A 24 -12.07 17.06 10.16
C SER A 24 -12.18 16.13 11.36
N GLY A 25 -11.07 15.49 11.78
CA GLY A 25 -11.04 14.51 12.84
C GLY A 25 -11.53 13.11 12.45
N GLN A 26 -12.05 12.92 11.23
CA GLN A 26 -12.59 11.65 10.77
C GLN A 26 -12.56 11.51 9.24
N GLY A 27 -12.58 10.27 8.76
CA GLY A 27 -12.63 9.95 7.33
C GLY A 27 -12.51 8.45 7.06
N PRO A 28 -12.57 8.01 5.78
CA PRO A 28 -12.34 6.63 5.42
C PRO A 28 -10.93 6.16 5.79
N GLY A 29 -10.81 4.89 6.22
CA GLY A 29 -9.53 4.30 6.66
C GLY A 29 -8.70 3.76 5.50
N VAL A 30 -7.39 4.05 5.50
CA VAL A 30 -6.42 3.55 4.50
C VAL A 30 -5.15 3.07 5.18
N VAL A 31 -4.74 1.83 4.91
CA VAL A 31 -3.41 1.32 5.27
C VAL A 31 -2.43 1.64 4.14
N VAL A 32 -1.30 2.27 4.47
CA VAL A 32 -0.22 2.64 3.54
C VAL A 32 1.00 1.77 3.78
N ILE A 33 1.40 0.96 2.81
CA ILE A 33 2.46 -0.04 2.98
C ILE A 33 3.75 0.45 2.35
N GLN A 34 4.80 0.43 3.14
CA GLN A 34 6.14 0.92 2.84
C GLN A 34 6.81 0.23 1.65
N GLU A 35 7.78 0.93 1.06
CA GLU A 35 8.76 0.34 0.13
C GLU A 35 9.82 -0.47 0.92
N TRP A 36 10.78 -1.04 0.22
CA TRP A 36 11.90 -1.81 0.79
C TRP A 36 12.83 -1.01 1.73
N TRP A 37 12.65 0.32 1.82
CA TRP A 37 13.45 1.21 2.68
C TRP A 37 13.05 1.17 4.16
N GLY A 38 11.88 0.63 4.48
CA GLY A 38 11.27 0.72 5.80
C GLY A 38 10.27 1.88 5.91
N LEU A 39 9.78 2.12 7.11
CA LEU A 39 8.88 3.24 7.40
C LEU A 39 9.69 4.55 7.46
N VAL A 40 10.03 5.07 6.29
CA VAL A 40 10.83 6.29 6.09
C VAL A 40 9.95 7.54 5.94
N PRO A 41 10.53 8.76 6.04
CA PRO A 41 9.77 10.03 5.94
C PRO A 41 8.90 10.18 4.69
N HIS A 42 9.28 9.58 3.55
CA HIS A 42 8.46 9.57 2.33
C HIS A 42 7.10 8.89 2.58
N ILE A 43 7.09 7.73 3.22
CA ILE A 43 5.84 6.99 3.52
C ILE A 43 5.00 7.75 4.56
N GLU A 44 5.63 8.35 5.55
CA GLU A 44 4.92 9.24 6.48
C GLU A 44 4.29 10.45 5.77
N ASP A 45 4.97 11.00 4.76
CA ASP A 45 4.43 12.09 3.95
C ASP A 45 3.24 11.62 3.10
N VAL A 46 3.29 10.42 2.54
CA VAL A 46 2.14 9.82 1.84
C VAL A 46 0.93 9.71 2.77
N CYS A 47 1.12 9.27 4.03
CA CYS A 47 0.03 9.27 5.03
C CYS A 47 -0.53 10.68 5.28
N ARG A 48 0.35 11.70 5.38
CA ARG A 48 -0.08 13.10 5.54
C ARG A 48 -0.83 13.62 4.31
N ARG A 49 -0.44 13.19 3.09
CA ARG A 49 -1.17 13.52 1.84
C ARG A 49 -2.57 12.92 1.87
N PHE A 50 -2.73 11.67 2.28
CA PHE A 50 -4.05 11.06 2.46
C PHE A 50 -4.89 11.82 3.48
N ALA A 51 -4.31 12.23 4.61
CA ALA A 51 -5.04 13.01 5.61
C ALA A 51 -5.48 14.40 5.09
N LYS A 52 -4.69 15.06 4.24
CA LYS A 52 -5.11 16.29 3.54
C LYS A 52 -6.29 16.06 2.61
N GLU A 53 -6.41 14.87 2.04
CA GLU A 53 -7.51 14.45 1.16
C GLU A 53 -8.73 13.89 1.90
N GLY A 54 -8.70 13.93 3.25
CA GLY A 54 -9.81 13.54 4.12
C GLY A 54 -9.83 12.08 4.55
N PHE A 55 -8.75 11.32 4.35
CA PHE A 55 -8.63 9.93 4.78
C PHE A 55 -7.89 9.81 6.12
N VAL A 56 -8.23 8.82 6.92
CA VAL A 56 -7.42 8.37 8.06
C VAL A 56 -6.41 7.35 7.56
N ALA A 57 -5.13 7.70 7.58
CA ALA A 57 -4.07 6.87 7.01
C ALA A 57 -3.14 6.30 8.08
N LEU A 58 -2.91 4.99 8.06
CA LEU A 58 -1.99 4.29 8.93
C LEU A 58 -0.94 3.55 8.11
N SER A 59 0.35 3.79 8.39
CA SER A 59 1.42 2.95 7.86
C SER A 59 2.04 2.12 8.99
N PRO A 60 1.89 0.77 8.98
CA PRO A 60 2.59 -0.10 9.91
C PRO A 60 4.09 -0.12 9.60
N ASP A 61 4.93 -0.32 10.62
CA ASP A 61 6.36 -0.54 10.47
C ASP A 61 6.67 -2.04 10.33
N LEU A 62 6.69 -2.53 9.09
CA LEU A 62 6.92 -3.95 8.82
C LEU A 62 8.36 -4.42 9.10
N TYR A 63 9.27 -3.50 9.34
CA TYR A 63 10.66 -3.83 9.69
C TYR A 63 10.97 -3.61 11.18
N HIS A 64 9.95 -3.29 12.00
CA HIS A 64 10.06 -3.18 13.46
C HIS A 64 11.23 -2.29 13.91
N GLY A 65 11.22 -1.03 13.47
CA GLY A 65 12.20 -0.01 13.83
C GLY A 65 13.42 0.05 12.92
N ARG A 66 13.48 -0.80 11.88
CA ARG A 66 14.60 -0.77 10.92
C ARG A 66 14.23 0.04 9.68
N ALA A 67 15.14 0.90 9.25
CA ALA A 67 15.03 1.65 8.01
C ALA A 67 16.41 1.94 7.44
N THR A 68 16.53 2.10 6.12
CA THR A 68 17.82 2.33 5.50
C THR A 68 17.71 3.25 4.27
N LYS A 69 18.84 3.85 3.88
CA LYS A 69 19.00 4.56 2.60
C LYS A 69 19.97 3.83 1.66
N SER A 70 20.57 2.73 2.11
CA SER A 70 21.46 1.90 1.32
C SER A 70 20.67 0.87 0.52
N PRO A 71 20.78 0.83 -0.82
CA PRO A 71 20.12 -0.19 -1.64
C PRO A 71 20.50 -1.63 -1.27
N ASP A 72 21.77 -1.86 -0.94
CA ASP A 72 22.26 -3.18 -0.54
C ASP A 72 21.60 -3.67 0.76
N GLU A 73 21.46 -2.77 1.74
CA GLU A 73 20.81 -3.08 3.00
C GLU A 73 19.29 -3.22 2.82
N ALA A 74 18.66 -2.37 2.01
CA ALA A 74 17.25 -2.48 1.67
C ALA A 74 16.93 -3.84 1.01
N GLY A 75 17.78 -4.28 0.08
CA GLY A 75 17.65 -5.61 -0.52
C GLY A 75 17.73 -6.75 0.51
N LYS A 76 18.65 -6.65 1.48
CA LYS A 76 18.77 -7.63 2.58
C LYS A 76 17.53 -7.60 3.47
N LEU A 77 17.02 -6.42 3.83
CA LEU A 77 15.81 -6.25 4.63
C LEU A 77 14.59 -6.87 3.94
N MET A 78 14.40 -6.58 2.66
CA MET A 78 13.31 -7.13 1.86
C MET A 78 13.37 -8.66 1.77
N MET A 79 14.55 -9.21 1.51
CA MET A 79 14.73 -10.67 1.41
C MET A 79 14.63 -11.39 2.76
N ALA A 80 14.92 -10.70 3.86
CA ALA A 80 14.79 -11.22 5.21
C ALA A 80 13.40 -11.01 5.83
N LEU A 81 12.50 -10.30 5.15
CA LEU A 81 11.14 -10.07 5.64
C LEU A 81 10.43 -11.41 5.86
N ASP A 82 9.95 -11.61 7.08
CA ASP A 82 9.05 -12.70 7.41
C ASP A 82 7.65 -12.35 6.89
N ILE A 83 7.20 -13.06 5.85
CA ILE A 83 5.93 -12.76 5.18
C ILE A 83 4.75 -13.06 6.09
N ASP A 84 4.78 -14.16 6.85
CA ASP A 84 3.69 -14.55 7.75
C ASP A 84 3.53 -13.50 8.87
N ARG A 85 4.65 -12.98 9.36
CA ARG A 85 4.63 -11.87 10.32
C ARG A 85 4.12 -10.58 9.69
N ALA A 86 4.56 -10.23 8.50
CA ALA A 86 4.08 -9.06 7.79
C ALA A 86 2.56 -9.13 7.52
N GLU A 87 2.03 -10.29 7.14
CA GLU A 87 0.59 -10.53 7.00
C GLU A 87 -0.16 -10.30 8.32
N THR A 88 0.42 -10.75 9.42
CA THR A 88 -0.14 -10.56 10.77
C THR A 88 -0.14 -9.09 11.17
N ASP A 89 0.94 -8.37 10.90
CA ASP A 89 1.06 -6.92 11.16
C ASP A 89 0.05 -6.12 10.32
N LEU A 90 -0.13 -6.48 9.06
CA LEU A 90 -1.11 -5.87 8.18
C LEU A 90 -2.56 -6.12 8.65
N ARG A 91 -2.85 -7.33 9.13
CA ARG A 91 -4.15 -7.64 9.74
C ARG A 91 -4.38 -6.80 11.01
N GLY A 92 -3.35 -6.66 11.84
CA GLY A 92 -3.40 -5.79 13.01
C GLY A 92 -3.66 -4.33 12.64
N ALA A 93 -3.03 -3.81 11.58
CA ALA A 93 -3.25 -2.47 11.07
C ALA A 93 -4.68 -2.26 10.55
N VAL A 94 -5.22 -3.23 9.80
CA VAL A 94 -6.62 -3.23 9.34
C VAL A 94 -7.57 -3.19 10.54
N THR A 95 -7.41 -4.11 11.48
CA THR A 95 -8.24 -4.18 12.71
C THR A 95 -8.14 -2.92 13.56
N TYR A 96 -6.95 -2.32 13.66
CA TYR A 96 -6.75 -1.06 14.37
C TYR A 96 -7.57 0.07 13.74
N LEU A 97 -7.51 0.23 12.41
CA LEU A 97 -8.29 1.26 11.70
C LEU A 97 -9.80 1.04 11.85
N GLU A 98 -10.28 -0.20 11.70
CA GLU A 98 -11.70 -0.50 11.84
C GLU A 98 -12.27 -0.13 13.21
N ASN A 99 -11.47 -0.29 14.26
CA ASN A 99 -11.87 0.03 15.62
C ASN A 99 -11.55 1.48 16.02
N LEU A 100 -10.93 2.27 15.15
CA LEU A 100 -10.60 3.66 15.46
C LEU A 100 -11.83 4.56 15.24
N PRO A 101 -12.30 5.29 16.26
CA PRO A 101 -13.50 6.14 16.14
C PRO A 101 -13.42 7.21 15.04
N ALA A 102 -12.20 7.55 14.60
CA ALA A 102 -11.96 8.48 13.50
C ALA A 102 -12.26 7.87 12.12
N VAL A 103 -12.37 6.54 11.99
CA VAL A 103 -12.65 5.86 10.73
C VAL A 103 -14.16 5.74 10.51
N THR A 104 -14.64 6.25 9.36
CA THR A 104 -16.06 6.32 9.03
C THR A 104 -16.51 5.29 7.99
N SER A 105 -15.58 4.68 7.25
CA SER A 105 -15.88 3.66 6.25
C SER A 105 -16.20 2.31 6.90
N LYS A 106 -17.03 1.48 6.20
CA LYS A 106 -17.40 0.12 6.67
C LYS A 106 -16.31 -0.93 6.49
N GLY A 107 -15.19 -0.57 5.96
CA GLY A 107 -13.99 -1.34 5.73
C GLY A 107 -12.87 -0.40 5.36
N VAL A 108 -11.71 -0.93 5.00
CA VAL A 108 -10.52 -0.11 4.74
C VAL A 108 -10.01 -0.27 3.31
N GLY A 109 -9.30 0.75 2.84
CA GLY A 109 -8.45 0.65 1.67
C GLY A 109 -7.03 0.23 2.07
N VAL A 110 -6.33 -0.41 1.16
CA VAL A 110 -4.89 -0.65 1.30
C VAL A 110 -4.16 -0.15 0.06
N VAL A 111 -3.03 0.48 0.25
CA VAL A 111 -2.14 0.90 -0.84
C VAL A 111 -0.71 0.58 -0.46
N GLY A 112 0.07 0.11 -1.41
CA GLY A 112 1.47 -0.17 -1.18
C GLY A 112 2.35 0.16 -2.37
N PHE A 113 3.64 0.34 -2.10
CA PHE A 113 4.64 0.79 -3.06
C PHE A 113 5.78 -0.22 -3.14
N CYS A 114 6.23 -0.59 -4.33
CA CYS A 114 7.29 -1.58 -4.54
C CYS A 114 6.95 -2.91 -3.84
N MET A 115 7.79 -3.41 -2.96
CA MET A 115 7.49 -4.55 -2.08
C MET A 115 6.09 -4.44 -1.45
N GLY A 116 5.74 -3.24 -0.98
CA GLY A 116 4.45 -2.96 -0.35
C GLY A 116 3.26 -3.08 -1.30
N GLY A 117 3.44 -2.88 -2.60
CA GLY A 117 2.37 -3.08 -3.60
C GLY A 117 1.89 -4.52 -3.63
N GLN A 118 2.81 -5.48 -3.69
CA GLN A 118 2.49 -6.90 -3.59
C GLN A 118 1.88 -7.27 -2.22
N LEU A 119 2.38 -6.65 -1.13
CA LEU A 119 1.82 -6.86 0.21
C LEU A 119 0.43 -6.24 0.37
N ALA A 120 0.08 -5.18 -0.39
CA ALA A 120 -1.28 -4.65 -0.41
C ALA A 120 -2.27 -5.65 -1.01
N LEU A 121 -1.88 -6.32 -2.11
CA LEU A 121 -2.68 -7.42 -2.66
C LEU A 121 -2.79 -8.58 -1.68
N CYS A 122 -1.69 -8.93 -1.00
CA CYS A 122 -1.69 -9.97 0.03
C CYS A 122 -2.66 -9.62 1.18
N ALA A 123 -2.58 -8.41 1.72
CA ALA A 123 -3.50 -7.94 2.76
C ALA A 123 -4.97 -8.05 2.29
N ALA A 124 -5.26 -7.72 1.04
CA ALA A 124 -6.61 -7.84 0.48
C ALA A 124 -7.10 -9.29 0.32
N THR A 125 -6.20 -10.24 0.08
CA THR A 125 -6.58 -11.67 0.02
C THR A 125 -6.81 -12.28 1.40
N GLN A 126 -6.21 -11.72 2.45
CA GLN A 126 -6.24 -12.25 3.82
C GLN A 126 -7.29 -11.58 4.72
N ASN A 127 -7.77 -10.38 4.35
CA ASN A 127 -8.67 -9.60 5.19
C ASN A 127 -9.94 -9.23 4.42
N PRO A 128 -11.09 -9.81 4.74
CA PRO A 128 -12.37 -9.51 4.08
C PRO A 128 -12.87 -8.07 4.31
N GLU A 129 -12.32 -7.36 5.28
CA GLU A 129 -12.57 -5.96 5.59
C GLU A 129 -11.85 -4.99 4.64
N VAL A 130 -10.89 -5.49 3.87
CA VAL A 130 -10.26 -4.71 2.81
C VAL A 130 -11.20 -4.69 1.60
N LEU A 131 -11.70 -3.50 1.25
CA LEU A 131 -12.65 -3.29 0.16
C LEU A 131 -12.00 -2.78 -1.12
N ALA A 132 -10.82 -2.20 -1.01
CA ALA A 132 -10.06 -1.64 -2.13
C ALA A 132 -8.55 -1.83 -1.91
N ALA A 133 -7.87 -2.37 -2.91
CA ALA A 133 -6.42 -2.58 -2.90
C ALA A 133 -5.76 -1.84 -4.05
N VAL A 134 -4.71 -1.09 -3.75
CA VAL A 134 -3.95 -0.34 -4.75
C VAL A 134 -2.49 -0.80 -4.75
N ASP A 135 -2.03 -1.21 -5.91
CA ASP A 135 -0.67 -1.71 -6.15
C ASP A 135 0.13 -0.70 -7.00
N PHE A 136 1.10 -0.03 -6.38
CA PHE A 136 2.11 0.74 -7.11
C PHE A 136 3.35 -0.10 -7.36
N TYR A 137 3.54 -0.50 -8.62
CA TYR A 137 4.72 -1.23 -9.11
C TYR A 137 5.15 -2.39 -8.19
N GLY A 138 4.16 -3.12 -7.67
CA GLY A 138 4.38 -4.16 -6.66
C GLY A 138 5.00 -5.42 -7.20
N ILE A 139 6.03 -5.88 -6.52
CA ILE A 139 6.64 -7.19 -6.74
C ILE A 139 7.28 -7.72 -5.46
N HIS A 140 7.01 -8.98 -5.16
CA HIS A 140 7.75 -9.74 -4.15
C HIS A 140 7.63 -11.24 -4.42
N SER A 141 8.72 -11.87 -4.82
CA SER A 141 8.74 -13.28 -5.28
C SER A 141 8.29 -14.31 -4.24
N ARG A 142 8.30 -13.96 -2.94
CA ARG A 142 7.92 -14.86 -1.84
C ARG A 142 6.46 -14.71 -1.42
N VAL A 143 5.77 -13.64 -1.83
CA VAL A 143 4.36 -13.42 -1.51
C VAL A 143 3.50 -14.26 -2.45
N LYS A 144 2.66 -15.13 -1.89
CA LYS A 144 1.68 -15.93 -2.63
C LYS A 144 0.30 -15.28 -2.50
N LEU A 145 -0.39 -15.15 -3.62
CA LEU A 145 -1.70 -14.51 -3.68
C LEU A 145 -2.77 -15.54 -4.04
N ASP A 146 -3.79 -15.65 -3.20
CA ASP A 146 -5.02 -16.39 -3.53
C ASP A 146 -6.18 -15.40 -3.69
N PHE A 147 -6.43 -14.99 -4.92
CA PHE A 147 -7.47 -14.02 -5.24
C PHE A 147 -8.90 -14.56 -5.07
N LYS A 148 -9.11 -15.86 -4.91
CA LYS A 148 -10.45 -16.45 -4.82
C LYS A 148 -11.23 -15.94 -3.62
N SER A 149 -10.58 -15.81 -2.47
CA SER A 149 -11.17 -15.30 -1.22
C SER A 149 -11.28 -13.78 -1.16
N MET A 150 -10.56 -13.05 -2.00
CA MET A 150 -10.49 -11.59 -1.98
C MET A 150 -11.87 -10.95 -2.25
N ARG A 151 -12.22 -9.94 -1.47
CA ARG A 151 -13.42 -9.11 -1.66
C ARG A 151 -13.11 -7.76 -2.29
N ALA A 152 -11.87 -7.31 -2.15
CA ALA A 152 -11.42 -6.03 -2.64
C ALA A 152 -11.48 -5.93 -4.18
N ALA A 153 -11.83 -4.75 -4.68
CA ALA A 153 -11.47 -4.34 -6.03
C ALA A 153 -9.98 -3.93 -6.06
N VAL A 154 -9.33 -4.11 -7.21
CA VAL A 154 -7.91 -3.83 -7.38
C VAL A 154 -7.68 -2.71 -8.38
N LEU A 155 -6.77 -1.79 -8.05
CA LEU A 155 -6.25 -0.77 -8.95
C LEU A 155 -4.72 -0.86 -8.96
N GLY A 156 -4.11 -0.95 -10.14
CA GLY A 156 -2.66 -1.09 -10.28
C GLY A 156 -2.02 0.01 -11.12
N PHE A 157 -0.84 0.49 -10.69
CA PHE A 157 -0.07 1.52 -11.38
C PHE A 157 1.37 1.07 -11.61
N PHE A 158 1.79 1.04 -12.88
CA PHE A 158 3.07 0.46 -13.29
C PHE A 158 3.78 1.36 -14.30
N GLY A 159 5.10 1.26 -14.38
CA GLY A 159 5.90 1.94 -15.39
C GLY A 159 6.17 1.04 -16.60
N GLU A 160 6.10 1.58 -17.82
CA GLU A 160 6.45 0.84 -19.04
C GLU A 160 7.91 0.38 -19.06
N ASN A 161 8.81 1.20 -18.50
CA ASN A 161 10.24 0.94 -18.45
C ASN A 161 10.70 0.29 -17.13
N ASP A 162 9.74 -0.21 -16.33
CA ASP A 162 10.06 -0.94 -15.10
C ASP A 162 10.65 -2.32 -15.42
N LYS A 163 11.94 -2.51 -15.08
CA LYS A 163 12.64 -3.78 -15.28
C LYS A 163 12.28 -4.84 -14.22
N SER A 164 11.78 -4.40 -13.06
CA SER A 164 11.39 -5.29 -11.97
C SER A 164 9.99 -5.85 -12.18
N VAL A 165 9.09 -5.00 -12.72
CA VAL A 165 7.69 -5.37 -13.02
C VAL A 165 7.37 -4.99 -14.46
N PRO A 166 7.88 -5.74 -15.45
CA PRO A 166 7.67 -5.41 -16.86
C PRO A 166 6.19 -5.55 -17.25
N PRO A 167 5.73 -4.85 -18.31
CA PRO A 167 4.33 -4.87 -18.75
C PRO A 167 3.73 -6.27 -18.97
N ALA A 168 4.54 -7.27 -19.30
CA ALA A 168 4.09 -8.64 -19.43
C ALA A 168 3.67 -9.25 -18.07
N ALA A 169 4.43 -8.94 -17.00
CA ALA A 169 4.09 -9.38 -15.65
C ALA A 169 2.80 -8.71 -15.14
N VAL A 170 2.61 -7.42 -15.46
CA VAL A 170 1.37 -6.67 -15.12
C VAL A 170 0.16 -7.32 -15.78
N ARG A 171 0.25 -7.63 -17.07
CA ARG A 171 -0.85 -8.31 -17.80
C ARG A 171 -1.15 -9.70 -17.24
N ALA A 172 -0.13 -10.44 -16.83
CA ALA A 172 -0.32 -11.76 -16.21
C ALA A 172 -1.00 -11.65 -14.85
N LEU A 173 -0.63 -10.65 -14.03
CA LEU A 173 -1.28 -10.37 -12.75
C LEU A 173 -2.76 -9.99 -12.96
N GLU A 174 -3.03 -9.08 -13.88
CA GLU A 174 -4.39 -8.65 -14.22
C GLU A 174 -5.25 -9.83 -14.68
N GLN A 175 -4.70 -10.70 -15.51
CA GLN A 175 -5.38 -11.90 -15.97
C GLN A 175 -5.73 -12.85 -14.81
N GLN A 176 -4.78 -13.11 -13.90
CA GLN A 176 -5.02 -13.96 -12.72
C GLN A 176 -6.15 -13.42 -11.84
N ILE A 177 -6.18 -12.09 -11.63
CA ILE A 177 -7.23 -11.44 -10.83
C ILE A 177 -8.60 -11.56 -11.52
N ARG A 178 -8.65 -11.35 -12.84
CA ARG A 178 -9.88 -11.50 -13.65
C ARG A 178 -10.38 -12.94 -13.68
N GLU A 179 -9.48 -13.92 -13.84
CA GLU A 179 -9.82 -15.36 -13.80
C GLU A 179 -10.37 -15.80 -12.45
N ALA A 180 -9.98 -15.14 -11.37
CA ALA A 180 -10.59 -15.32 -10.04
C ALA A 180 -11.96 -14.62 -9.89
N GLY A 181 -12.46 -13.96 -10.94
CA GLY A 181 -13.75 -13.26 -10.94
C GLY A 181 -13.71 -11.93 -10.16
N LYS A 182 -12.55 -11.30 -10.02
CA LYS A 182 -12.39 -10.07 -9.26
C LYS A 182 -12.26 -8.85 -10.16
N ASP A 183 -12.71 -7.70 -9.62
CA ASP A 183 -12.64 -6.41 -10.31
C ASP A 183 -11.20 -5.87 -10.26
N VAL A 184 -10.62 -5.60 -11.43
CA VAL A 184 -9.26 -5.09 -11.56
C VAL A 184 -9.13 -4.10 -12.71
N GLU A 185 -8.43 -3.01 -12.44
CA GLU A 185 -8.00 -2.01 -13.41
C GLU A 185 -6.50 -1.78 -13.26
N THR A 186 -5.75 -1.72 -14.36
CA THR A 186 -4.31 -1.44 -14.35
C THR A 186 -3.96 -0.32 -15.31
N HIS A 187 -3.01 0.53 -14.92
CA HIS A 187 -2.46 1.61 -15.72
C HIS A 187 -0.96 1.42 -15.89
N ILE A 188 -0.48 1.39 -17.13
CA ILE A 188 0.95 1.34 -17.45
C ILE A 188 1.32 2.69 -18.05
N TYR A 189 2.16 3.47 -17.35
CA TYR A 189 2.58 4.81 -17.76
C TYR A 189 3.75 4.74 -18.74
N PRO A 190 3.58 5.32 -19.95
CA PRO A 190 4.64 5.34 -20.96
C PRO A 190 5.90 6.03 -20.43
N GLY A 191 7.06 5.42 -20.64
CA GLY A 191 8.36 5.97 -20.24
C GLY A 191 8.68 5.90 -18.76
N ALA A 192 7.69 5.72 -17.87
CA ALA A 192 7.90 5.67 -16.43
C ALA A 192 8.70 4.43 -16.01
N GLN A 193 9.49 4.57 -14.96
CA GLN A 193 10.34 3.53 -14.38
C GLN A 193 9.73 2.99 -13.07
N HIS A 194 10.41 1.99 -12.48
CA HIS A 194 10.10 1.56 -11.11
C HIS A 194 10.21 2.72 -10.12
N ALA A 195 9.29 2.80 -9.15
CA ALA A 195 9.22 3.86 -8.14
C ALA A 195 8.94 5.28 -8.70
N PHE A 196 8.28 5.40 -9.85
CA PHE A 196 7.95 6.68 -10.48
C PHE A 196 7.14 7.64 -9.59
N PHE A 197 6.49 7.14 -8.57
CA PHE A 197 5.69 7.94 -7.63
C PHE A 197 6.55 8.58 -6.51
N ASN A 198 7.76 8.08 -6.27
CA ASN A 198 8.59 8.52 -5.16
C ASN A 198 9.34 9.82 -5.48
N ASP A 199 8.80 10.96 -5.06
CA ASP A 199 9.35 12.30 -5.29
C ASP A 199 10.63 12.61 -4.50
N THR A 200 11.04 11.74 -3.59
CA THR A 200 12.35 11.84 -2.93
C THR A 200 13.49 11.22 -3.75
N ARG A 201 13.14 10.62 -4.91
CA ARG A 201 14.06 9.96 -5.83
C ARG A 201 13.96 10.58 -7.24
N PRO A 202 14.58 11.77 -7.44
CA PRO A 202 14.44 12.53 -8.69
C PRO A 202 14.89 11.77 -9.94
N GLU A 203 15.74 10.74 -9.80
CA GLU A 203 16.24 9.91 -10.90
C GLU A 203 15.18 8.99 -11.52
N VAL A 204 14.09 8.71 -10.80
CA VAL A 204 12.99 7.83 -11.26
C VAL A 204 11.63 8.50 -11.17
N TYR A 205 11.52 9.63 -10.48
CA TYR A 205 10.26 10.33 -10.29
C TYR A 205 9.69 10.86 -11.60
N ASP A 206 8.45 10.51 -11.89
CA ASP A 206 7.68 11.09 -13.00
C ASP A 206 6.48 11.86 -12.45
N ALA A 207 6.59 13.19 -12.46
CA ALA A 207 5.58 14.07 -11.89
C ALA A 207 4.21 13.96 -12.59
N THR A 208 4.19 13.64 -13.88
CA THR A 208 2.95 13.51 -14.65
C THR A 208 2.25 12.20 -14.32
N ALA A 209 2.97 11.09 -14.37
CA ALA A 209 2.47 9.77 -14.00
C ALA A 209 2.03 9.73 -12.52
N ALA A 210 2.85 10.30 -11.62
CA ALA A 210 2.55 10.33 -10.19
C ALA A 210 1.27 11.13 -9.87
N ARG A 211 1.04 12.26 -10.54
CA ARG A 211 -0.16 13.08 -10.36
C ARG A 211 -1.41 12.39 -10.86
N ASP A 212 -1.36 11.78 -12.05
CA ASP A 212 -2.49 11.02 -12.61
C ASP A 212 -2.81 9.81 -11.73
N ALA A 213 -1.79 9.03 -11.32
CA ALA A 213 -1.96 7.89 -10.43
C ALA A 213 -2.59 8.30 -9.09
N TRP A 214 -2.15 9.41 -8.49
CA TRP A 214 -2.71 9.93 -7.24
C TRP A 214 -4.19 10.31 -7.39
N THR A 215 -4.55 11.00 -8.47
CA THR A 215 -5.95 11.39 -8.74
C THR A 215 -6.84 10.16 -8.86
N ARG A 216 -6.45 9.16 -9.69
CA ARG A 216 -7.21 7.92 -9.88
C ARG A 216 -7.35 7.10 -8.60
N LEU A 217 -6.27 7.03 -7.81
CA LEU A 217 -6.27 6.35 -6.50
C LEU A 217 -7.29 6.98 -5.55
N LEU A 218 -7.32 8.32 -5.44
CA LEU A 218 -8.27 9.01 -4.58
C LEU A 218 -9.72 8.80 -5.02
N GLU A 219 -9.99 8.88 -6.33
CA GLU A 219 -11.32 8.60 -6.90
C GLU A 219 -11.74 7.16 -6.63
N PHE A 220 -10.83 6.21 -6.81
CA PHE A 220 -11.07 4.80 -6.54
C PHE A 220 -11.41 4.55 -5.07
N PHE A 221 -10.62 5.08 -4.14
CA PHE A 221 -10.90 4.93 -2.72
C PHE A 221 -12.20 5.63 -2.30
N ARG A 222 -12.47 6.85 -2.77
CA ARG A 222 -13.75 7.53 -2.49
C ARG A 222 -14.95 6.72 -2.95
N LYS A 223 -14.86 6.07 -4.11
CA LYS A 223 -15.92 5.22 -4.65
C LYS A 223 -16.13 3.93 -3.86
N ARG A 224 -15.04 3.32 -3.36
CA ARG A 224 -15.08 1.98 -2.76
C ARG A 224 -15.25 2.01 -1.24
N LEU A 225 -14.92 3.12 -0.60
CA LEU A 225 -14.97 3.28 0.87
C LEU A 225 -16.11 4.19 1.35
N ALA A 226 -17.01 4.60 0.45
CA ALA A 226 -18.18 5.41 0.77
C ALA A 226 -19.20 4.66 1.64
#